data_58ef891a1a0f69d70afe51b74c8f5353
#
_entry.id   58ef891a1a0f69d70afe51b74c8f5353
#
_cell.length_a   1.000
_cell.length_b   1.000
_cell.length_c   1.000
_cell.angle_alpha   90.00
_cell.angle_beta   90.00
_cell.angle_gamma   90.00
#
_symmetry.space_group_name_H-M   'P 1'
#
loop_
_entity.id
_entity.type
_entity.pdbx_description
1 polymer ?
#
loop_
_entity_poly.entity_id
_entity_poly.type
_entity_poly.pdbx_seq_one_letter_code
_entity_poly.pdbx_strand_id
1 'polypeptide(L)'
;MVHALDEIRRTLKTNGTLIDLRPVESNWLVEISSSAGYQLAGRLNDMPVGLADDEAAFKAMREVKSRGWYIKEKEEEFAFFYYWDVPSEMKEFMEAEWEDFEKMDESVYRTAQSLWSQANADAQVRVRVKMLITKWKRA
;
A
#
# COMPACT_ATOMS: atom_id res chain seq x y z
N MET A 1 -1.12 -17.11 8.67
CA MET A 1 0.01 -16.59 7.84
C MET A 1 1.32 -17.35 8.01
N VAL A 2 1.77 -17.66 9.23
CA VAL A 2 2.99 -18.49 9.46
C VAL A 2 2.95 -19.82 8.72
N HIS A 3 1.79 -20.50 8.69
CA HIS A 3 1.61 -21.74 7.93
C HIS A 3 1.85 -21.54 6.42
N ALA A 4 1.38 -20.44 5.83
CA ALA A 4 1.63 -20.15 4.43
C ALA A 4 3.14 -19.94 4.14
N LEU A 5 3.84 -19.28 5.06
CA LEU A 5 5.29 -19.10 4.95
C LEU A 5 6.07 -20.42 5.11
N ASP A 6 5.57 -21.36 5.88
CA ASP A 6 6.14 -22.71 5.97
C ASP A 6 5.96 -23.49 4.66
N GLU A 7 4.77 -23.42 4.06
CA GLU A 7 4.52 -24.03 2.74
C GLU A 7 5.39 -23.42 1.63
N ILE A 8 5.57 -22.11 1.63
CA ILE A 8 6.51 -21.45 0.71
C ILE A 8 7.93 -21.97 0.94
N ARG A 9 8.33 -22.06 2.20
CA ARG A 9 9.64 -22.61 2.59
C ARG A 9 9.83 -24.05 2.10
N ARG A 10 8.80 -24.88 2.21
CA ARG A 10 8.83 -26.28 1.75
C ARG A 10 9.10 -26.38 0.24
N THR A 11 8.54 -25.47 -0.55
CA THR A 11 8.66 -25.47 -2.02
C THR A 11 9.93 -24.77 -2.54
N LEU A 12 10.46 -23.81 -1.79
CA LEU A 12 11.71 -23.14 -2.15
C LEU A 12 12.92 -24.08 -1.95
N LYS A 13 13.88 -24.01 -2.86
CA LYS A 13 15.21 -24.61 -2.66
C LYS A 13 15.96 -23.90 -1.53
N THR A 14 16.92 -24.57 -0.92
CA THR A 14 17.88 -23.92 0.00
C THR A 14 18.54 -22.76 -0.74
N ASN A 15 18.68 -21.63 -0.09
CA ASN A 15 19.10 -20.36 -0.69
C ASN A 15 18.12 -19.75 -1.71
N GLY A 16 16.92 -20.30 -1.85
CA GLY A 16 15.86 -19.72 -2.66
C GLY A 16 15.40 -18.35 -2.12
N THR A 17 14.91 -17.51 -3.00
CA THR A 17 14.50 -16.13 -2.67
C THR A 17 13.00 -16.04 -2.45
N LEU A 18 12.59 -15.38 -1.37
CA LEU A 18 11.23 -14.89 -1.11
C LEU A 18 11.25 -13.37 -1.20
N ILE A 19 10.37 -12.81 -2.00
CA ILE A 19 10.13 -11.36 -2.04
C ILE A 19 8.85 -11.07 -1.26
N ASP A 20 8.97 -10.19 -0.29
CA ASP A 20 7.86 -9.69 0.52
C ASP A 20 7.60 -8.22 0.15
N LEU A 21 6.41 -7.93 -0.33
CA LEU A 21 6.00 -6.60 -0.76
C LEU A 21 4.72 -6.23 -0.03
N ARG A 22 4.75 -5.10 0.67
CA ARG A 22 3.60 -4.64 1.45
C ARG A 22 3.58 -3.13 1.71
N PRO A 23 2.41 -2.53 1.97
CA PRO A 23 2.32 -1.19 2.52
C PRO A 23 2.92 -1.16 3.95
N VAL A 24 3.55 -0.04 4.30
CA VAL A 24 4.17 0.15 5.63
C VAL A 24 3.67 1.38 6.38
N GLU A 25 2.87 2.20 5.75
CA GLU A 25 2.19 3.33 6.40
C GLU A 25 0.69 3.19 6.24
N SER A 26 -0.01 3.58 7.28
CA SER A 26 -1.45 3.78 7.28
C SER A 26 -1.82 5.19 6.80
N ASN A 27 -3.11 5.42 6.58
CA ASN A 27 -3.64 6.73 6.16
C ASN A 27 -2.99 7.25 4.87
N TRP A 28 -3.16 6.52 3.79
CA TRP A 28 -2.59 6.86 2.49
C TRP A 28 -3.00 8.25 2.02
N LEU A 29 -2.11 8.89 1.28
CA LEU A 29 -2.29 10.27 0.84
C LEU A 29 -3.11 10.33 -0.45
N VAL A 30 -4.10 11.22 -0.48
CA VAL A 30 -4.83 11.58 -1.70
C VAL A 30 -4.25 12.88 -2.23
N GLU A 31 -3.79 12.87 -3.47
CA GLU A 31 -3.09 13.98 -4.11
C GLU A 31 -3.66 14.28 -5.49
N ILE A 32 -3.57 15.54 -5.90
CA ILE A 32 -3.79 15.96 -7.29
C ILE A 32 -2.44 16.22 -7.91
N SER A 33 -2.14 15.51 -9.00
CA SER A 33 -0.84 15.57 -9.71
C SER A 33 -1.03 16.09 -11.12
N SER A 34 -0.13 16.97 -11.56
CA SER A 34 -0.09 17.52 -12.91
C SER A 34 1.35 17.81 -13.33
N SER A 35 1.56 18.34 -14.53
CA SER A 35 2.87 18.81 -14.98
C SER A 35 3.47 19.90 -14.09
N ALA A 36 2.64 20.65 -13.36
CA ALA A 36 3.08 21.69 -12.41
C ALA A 36 3.52 21.14 -11.03
N GLY A 37 3.38 19.84 -10.79
CA GLY A 37 3.67 19.19 -9.50
C GLY A 37 2.44 18.52 -8.87
N TYR A 38 2.39 18.45 -7.57
CA TYR A 38 1.26 17.84 -6.87
C TYR A 38 0.83 18.64 -5.64
N GLN A 39 -0.43 18.45 -5.25
CA GLN A 39 -1.03 19.06 -4.06
C GLN A 39 -1.73 17.99 -3.24
N LEU A 40 -1.57 18.06 -1.91
CA LEU A 40 -2.24 17.15 -0.99
C LEU A 40 -3.72 17.53 -0.84
N ALA A 41 -4.62 16.59 -1.09
CA ALA A 41 -6.05 16.76 -0.83
C ALA A 41 -6.44 16.29 0.58
N GLY A 42 -5.77 15.27 1.09
CA GLY A 42 -6.01 14.73 2.42
C GLY A 42 -5.48 13.32 2.57
N ARG A 43 -5.93 12.63 3.61
CA ARG A 43 -5.54 11.26 3.91
C ARG A 43 -6.76 10.35 3.96
N LEU A 44 -6.57 9.09 3.56
CA LEU A 44 -7.56 8.04 3.77
C LEU A 44 -7.54 7.57 5.22
N ASN A 45 -8.63 6.96 5.64
CA ASN A 45 -8.73 6.32 6.96
C ASN A 45 -8.67 4.80 6.78
N ASP A 46 -7.78 4.16 7.52
CA ASP A 46 -7.72 2.70 7.53
C ASP A 46 -8.91 2.10 8.27
N MET A 47 -9.44 1.02 7.70
CA MET A 47 -10.45 0.21 8.36
C MET A 47 -9.78 -0.84 9.26
N PRO A 48 -10.45 -1.28 10.35
CA PRO A 48 -9.86 -2.23 11.32
C PRO A 48 -9.36 -3.53 10.71
N VAL A 49 -10.03 -4.03 9.68
CA VAL A 49 -9.64 -5.27 8.96
C VAL A 49 -8.28 -5.10 8.29
N GLY A 50 -8.05 -4.00 7.60
CA GLY A 50 -6.77 -3.71 6.95
C GLY A 50 -5.62 -3.60 7.95
N LEU A 51 -5.83 -2.89 9.05
CA LEU A 51 -4.82 -2.76 10.12
C LEU A 51 -4.48 -4.12 10.76
N ALA A 52 -5.48 -4.97 11.00
CA ALA A 52 -5.28 -6.29 11.56
C ALA A 52 -4.48 -7.21 10.61
N ASP A 53 -4.76 -7.15 9.31
CA ASP A 53 -4.05 -7.91 8.29
C ASP A 53 -2.58 -7.48 8.19
N ASP A 54 -2.31 -6.20 8.20
CA ASP A 54 -0.95 -5.65 8.18
C ASP A 54 -0.15 -6.08 9.42
N GLU A 55 -0.74 -5.99 10.60
CA GLU A 55 -0.11 -6.43 11.84
C GLU A 55 0.17 -7.93 11.83
N ALA A 56 -0.77 -8.76 11.37
CA ALA A 56 -0.60 -10.20 11.25
C ALA A 56 0.54 -10.56 10.29
N ALA A 57 0.70 -9.83 9.20
CA ALA A 57 1.77 -10.02 8.24
C ALA A 57 3.15 -9.72 8.85
N PHE A 58 3.30 -8.57 9.52
CA PHE A 58 4.55 -8.22 10.20
C PHE A 58 4.90 -9.20 11.32
N LYS A 59 3.92 -9.62 12.10
CA LYS A 59 4.10 -10.62 13.17
C LYS A 59 4.58 -11.96 12.60
N ALA A 60 3.98 -12.43 11.51
CA ALA A 60 4.37 -13.68 10.87
C ALA A 60 5.82 -13.64 10.35
N MET A 61 6.23 -12.53 9.72
CA MET A 61 7.61 -12.37 9.25
C MET A 61 8.63 -12.31 10.39
N ARG A 62 8.31 -11.64 11.49
CA ARG A 62 9.16 -11.65 12.70
C ARG A 62 9.30 -13.06 13.26
N GLU A 63 8.23 -13.82 13.32
CA GLU A 63 8.23 -15.18 13.84
C GLU A 63 9.09 -16.11 12.98
N VAL A 64 8.92 -16.13 11.66
CA VAL A 64 9.71 -17.03 10.80
C VAL A 64 11.18 -16.64 10.75
N LYS A 65 11.50 -15.35 10.91
CA LYS A 65 12.86 -14.87 11.10
C LYS A 65 13.45 -15.42 12.42
N SER A 66 12.73 -15.33 13.52
CA SER A 66 13.18 -15.83 14.83
C SER A 66 13.36 -17.35 14.85
N ARG A 67 12.59 -18.08 14.04
CA ARG A 67 12.76 -19.53 13.83
C ARG A 67 13.95 -19.90 12.95
N GLY A 68 14.62 -18.89 12.36
CA GLY A 68 15.74 -19.14 11.44
C GLY A 68 15.32 -19.71 10.08
N TRP A 69 14.05 -19.58 9.69
CA TRP A 69 13.56 -20.10 8.41
C TRP A 69 13.98 -19.24 7.22
N TYR A 70 14.08 -17.94 7.45
CA TYR A 70 14.44 -16.94 6.44
C TYR A 70 15.45 -15.95 7.01
N ILE A 71 16.37 -15.53 6.16
CA ILE A 71 17.37 -14.51 6.46
C ILE A 71 17.06 -13.29 5.60
N LYS A 72 16.91 -12.13 6.24
CA LYS A 72 16.70 -10.87 5.51
C LYS A 72 18.01 -10.44 4.85
N GLU A 73 17.99 -10.27 3.53
CA GLU A 73 19.18 -9.85 2.77
C GLU A 73 19.15 -8.36 2.42
N LYS A 74 17.98 -7.86 2.01
CA LYS A 74 17.83 -6.46 1.56
C LYS A 74 16.42 -5.97 1.83
N GLU A 75 16.31 -4.68 2.12
CA GLU A 75 15.03 -4.02 2.33
C GLU A 75 15.08 -2.60 1.77
N GLU A 76 14.06 -2.19 1.04
CA GLU A 76 13.92 -0.85 0.48
C GLU A 76 12.47 -0.36 0.60
N GLU A 77 12.32 0.93 0.82
CA GLU A 77 11.04 1.61 0.79
C GLU A 77 10.92 2.40 -0.52
N PHE A 78 9.70 2.47 -1.07
CA PHE A 78 9.40 3.27 -2.24
C PHE A 78 7.96 3.75 -2.23
N ALA A 79 7.67 4.83 -2.97
CA ALA A 79 6.31 5.30 -3.19
C ALA A 79 5.68 4.54 -4.36
N PHE A 80 4.48 4.01 -4.12
CA PHE A 80 3.62 3.45 -5.16
C PHE A 80 2.39 4.33 -5.33
N PHE A 81 1.91 4.48 -6.56
CA PHE A 81 0.80 5.37 -6.86
C PHE A 81 -0.31 4.64 -7.62
N TYR A 82 -1.54 4.87 -7.18
CA TYR A 82 -2.74 4.61 -7.98
C TYR A 82 -3.17 5.92 -8.62
N TYR A 83 -3.50 5.92 -9.91
CA TYR A 83 -3.93 7.09 -10.66
C TYR A 83 -5.31 6.90 -11.26
N TRP A 84 -6.09 7.98 -11.28
CA TRP A 84 -7.36 8.11 -12.00
C TRP A 84 -7.43 9.46 -12.70
N ASP A 85 -8.12 9.53 -13.82
CA ASP A 85 -8.22 10.78 -14.59
C ASP A 85 -9.09 11.82 -13.89
N VAL A 86 -10.12 11.38 -13.15
CA VAL A 86 -11.04 12.27 -12.43
C VAL A 86 -11.31 11.74 -11.01
N PRO A 87 -11.62 12.64 -10.04
CA PRO A 87 -11.90 12.23 -8.66
C PRO A 87 -13.06 11.26 -8.50
N SER A 88 -14.09 11.33 -9.35
CA SER A 88 -15.23 10.40 -9.28
C SER A 88 -14.84 8.96 -9.58
N GLU A 89 -13.94 8.73 -10.52
CA GLU A 89 -13.42 7.38 -10.81
C GLU A 89 -12.64 6.80 -9.62
N MET A 90 -11.85 7.64 -8.94
CA MET A 90 -11.19 7.23 -7.70
C MET A 90 -12.21 6.79 -6.65
N LYS A 91 -13.25 7.59 -6.43
CA LYS A 91 -14.30 7.29 -5.46
C LYS A 91 -15.00 5.99 -5.78
N GLU A 92 -15.41 5.79 -7.03
CA GLU A 92 -16.05 4.56 -7.49
C GLU A 92 -15.17 3.33 -7.30
N PHE A 93 -13.89 3.44 -7.64
CA PHE A 93 -12.92 2.36 -7.44
C PHE A 93 -12.77 2.01 -5.95
N MET A 94 -12.63 3.01 -5.09
CA MET A 94 -12.49 2.78 -3.65
C MET A 94 -13.72 2.11 -3.04
N GLU A 95 -14.91 2.54 -3.42
CA GLU A 95 -16.17 1.94 -2.97
C GLU A 95 -16.34 0.49 -3.46
N ALA A 96 -15.86 0.18 -4.67
CA ALA A 96 -15.93 -1.16 -5.24
C ALA A 96 -14.87 -2.12 -4.72
N GLU A 97 -13.62 -1.65 -4.56
CA GLU A 97 -12.46 -2.52 -4.35
C GLU A 97 -11.83 -2.39 -2.94
N TRP A 98 -11.99 -1.24 -2.29
CA TRP A 98 -11.31 -0.94 -1.01
C TRP A 98 -12.26 -0.75 0.17
N GLU A 99 -13.55 -0.95 0.02
CA GLU A 99 -14.57 -0.70 1.05
C GLU A 99 -14.21 -1.28 2.42
N ASP A 100 -13.64 -2.47 2.44
CA ASP A 100 -13.27 -3.16 3.69
C ASP A 100 -11.94 -2.67 4.29
N PHE A 101 -11.10 -1.99 3.54
CA PHE A 101 -9.73 -1.65 3.93
C PHE A 101 -9.50 -0.16 4.15
N GLU A 102 -10.10 0.68 3.31
CA GLU A 102 -9.88 2.11 3.30
C GLU A 102 -11.19 2.88 3.19
N LYS A 103 -11.26 4.03 3.86
CA LYS A 103 -12.38 4.94 3.79
C LYS A 103 -11.89 6.37 3.51
N MET A 104 -12.59 7.05 2.62
CA MET A 104 -12.35 8.45 2.30
C MET A 104 -13.45 9.32 2.93
N ASP A 105 -13.05 10.28 3.77
CA ASP A 105 -13.98 11.28 4.28
C ASP A 105 -14.50 12.16 3.15
N GLU A 106 -15.74 12.61 3.25
CA GLU A 106 -16.36 13.51 2.27
C GLU A 106 -15.57 14.81 2.10
N SER A 107 -14.98 15.32 3.18
CA SER A 107 -14.11 16.51 3.13
C SER A 107 -12.87 16.32 2.27
N VAL A 108 -12.25 15.15 2.29
CA VAL A 108 -11.11 14.80 1.43
C VAL A 108 -11.53 14.73 -0.02
N TYR A 109 -12.65 14.10 -0.31
CA TYR A 109 -13.19 14.01 -1.66
C TYR A 109 -13.51 15.40 -2.25
N ARG A 110 -14.17 16.26 -1.48
CA ARG A 110 -14.48 17.64 -1.90
C ARG A 110 -13.21 18.45 -2.15
N THR A 111 -12.21 18.32 -1.30
CA THR A 111 -10.92 18.98 -1.50
C THR A 111 -10.24 18.46 -2.78
N ALA A 112 -10.26 17.16 -3.03
CA ALA A 112 -9.72 16.57 -4.25
C ALA A 112 -10.43 17.11 -5.49
N GLN A 113 -11.76 17.20 -5.49
CA GLN A 113 -12.54 17.78 -6.59
C GLN A 113 -12.18 19.25 -6.83
N SER A 114 -12.08 20.04 -5.77
CA SER A 114 -11.74 21.47 -5.86
C SER A 114 -10.33 21.69 -6.43
N LEU A 115 -9.33 20.97 -5.92
CA LEU A 115 -7.97 21.05 -6.40
C LEU A 115 -7.84 20.58 -7.86
N TRP A 116 -8.50 19.50 -8.21
CA TRP A 116 -8.50 18.96 -9.56
C TRP A 116 -9.12 19.94 -10.57
N SER A 117 -10.25 20.56 -10.21
CA SER A 117 -10.93 21.52 -11.08
C SER A 117 -10.14 22.81 -11.34
N GLN A 118 -9.22 23.16 -10.44
CA GLN A 118 -8.35 24.35 -10.54
C GLN A 118 -6.97 24.05 -11.10
N ALA A 119 -6.64 22.77 -11.27
CA ALA A 119 -5.33 22.32 -11.74
C ALA A 119 -5.22 22.41 -13.26
N ASN A 120 -4.01 22.13 -13.79
CA ASN A 120 -3.77 22.07 -15.22
C ASN A 120 -4.64 20.99 -15.89
N ALA A 121 -4.83 21.10 -17.20
CA ALA A 121 -5.67 20.16 -17.97
C ALA A 121 -5.19 18.70 -17.93
N ASP A 122 -3.91 18.48 -17.64
CA ASP A 122 -3.29 17.17 -17.50
C ASP A 122 -3.39 16.58 -16.07
N ALA A 123 -4.12 17.24 -15.16
CA ALA A 123 -4.23 16.82 -13.78
C ALA A 123 -4.91 15.45 -13.65
N GLN A 124 -4.34 14.64 -12.80
CA GLN A 124 -4.89 13.36 -12.34
C GLN A 124 -5.01 13.34 -10.82
N VAL A 125 -5.94 12.56 -10.30
CA VAL A 125 -5.99 12.24 -8.89
C VAL A 125 -5.18 10.97 -8.64
N ARG A 126 -4.42 10.95 -7.53
CA ARG A 126 -3.63 9.78 -7.16
C ARG A 126 -3.70 9.48 -5.67
N VAL A 127 -3.52 8.23 -5.33
CA VAL A 127 -3.27 7.78 -3.96
C VAL A 127 -1.81 7.34 -3.87
N ARG A 128 -1.08 7.96 -2.94
CA ARG A 128 0.31 7.63 -2.63
C ARG A 128 0.35 6.61 -1.52
N VAL A 129 1.00 5.48 -1.77
CA VAL A 129 1.20 4.41 -0.80
C VAL A 129 2.69 4.21 -0.58
N LYS A 130 3.13 4.28 0.68
CA LYS A 130 4.50 3.90 1.00
C LYS A 130 4.60 2.38 1.10
N MET A 131 5.44 1.81 0.25
CA MET A 131 5.64 0.38 0.14
C MET A 131 6.99 -0.03 0.68
N LEU A 132 7.05 -1.22 1.25
CA LEU A 132 8.27 -1.91 1.64
C LEU A 132 8.45 -3.14 0.78
N ILE A 133 9.61 -3.28 0.15
CA ILE A 133 10.04 -4.50 -0.51
C ILE A 133 11.21 -5.10 0.25
N THR A 134 11.08 -6.37 0.64
CA THR A 134 12.10 -7.08 1.39
C THR A 134 12.49 -8.36 0.68
N LYS A 135 13.78 -8.55 0.46
CA LYS A 135 14.34 -9.80 -0.05
C LYS A 135 14.76 -10.69 1.11
N TRP A 136 14.20 -11.87 1.14
CA TRP A 136 14.51 -12.92 2.10
C TRP A 136 15.13 -14.10 1.40
N LYS A 137 16.06 -14.74 2.06
CA LYS A 137 16.68 -15.98 1.61
C LYS A 137 16.23 -17.12 2.50
N ARG A 138 15.84 -18.24 1.90
CA ARG A 138 15.57 -19.47 2.66
C ARG A 138 16.86 -19.96 3.29
N ALA A 139 16.85 -20.09 4.59
CA ALA A 139 17.96 -20.68 5.33
C ALA A 139 18.06 -22.21 5.11
#